data_eae3afbd8c7948886e9dad05b2c39324
#
_entry.id   eae3afbd8c7948886e9dad05b2c39324
#
_cell.length_a   1.000
_cell.length_b   1.000
_cell.length_c   1.000
_cell.angle_alpha   90.00
_cell.angle_beta   90.00
_cell.angle_gamma   90.00
#
_symmetry.space_group_name_H-M   'P 1'
#
loop_
_entity.id
_entity.type
_entity.pdbx_description
1 polymer ?
#
loop_
_entity_poly.entity_id
_entity_poly.type
_entity_poly.pdbx_seq_one_letter_code
_entity_poly.pdbx_strand_id
1 'polypeptide(L)'
;MTEHGPERRTYVLIHGSWHGGWCWDRLAPILVERAGRVLAPTLVGLGDLASLATPATGLSTHLDQLEAFLAEQDVRDAVLVGHSYAGMLLTGIAERVPQRLASLVYLDALIPADGQSCFDLMPGVEVEFQAGADAVGDGWLVPPLDAADLGVTDPSDASWVNGRLTPMPIMTHRERLAVPRHRARALRRSFVLCRRFGFHAFAAQARADGFDVVTEIDAGHDVQVTHPRELSEILLALP
;
A
#
# COMPACT_ATOMS: atom_id res chain seq x y z
N MET A 1 -17.92 20.87 29.90
CA MET A 1 -17.80 19.82 28.88
C MET A 1 -16.87 20.38 27.84
N THR A 2 -15.60 20.01 27.88
CA THR A 2 -14.60 20.39 26.88
C THR A 2 -14.87 19.52 25.66
N GLU A 3 -15.40 20.13 24.59
CA GLU A 3 -15.41 19.50 23.28
C GLU A 3 -13.95 19.24 22.90
N HIS A 4 -13.53 17.99 22.99
CA HIS A 4 -12.30 17.56 22.34
C HIS A 4 -12.59 17.65 20.84
N GLY A 5 -11.98 18.64 20.18
CA GLY A 5 -11.95 18.67 18.73
C GLY A 5 -11.41 17.32 18.21
N PRO A 6 -11.70 16.94 16.95
CA PRO A 6 -11.29 15.65 16.43
C PRO A 6 -9.78 15.47 16.68
N GLU A 7 -9.42 14.38 17.36
CA GLU A 7 -8.03 14.03 17.64
C GLU A 7 -7.28 14.04 16.31
N ARG A 8 -6.27 14.93 16.18
CA ARG A 8 -5.49 15.05 14.96
C ARG A 8 -4.65 13.80 14.77
N ARG A 9 -5.02 12.96 13.81
CA ARG A 9 -4.32 11.73 13.46
C ARG A 9 -3.25 12.01 12.40
N THR A 10 -2.12 11.30 12.48
CA THR A 10 -1.14 11.26 11.41
C THR A 10 -1.44 10.07 10.51
N TYR A 11 -1.67 10.32 9.23
CA TYR A 11 -1.79 9.28 8.21
C TYR A 11 -0.48 9.13 7.45
N VAL A 12 -0.02 7.90 7.27
CA VAL A 12 1.10 7.56 6.36
C VAL A 12 0.55 6.65 5.28
N LEU A 13 0.57 7.12 4.04
CA LEU A 13 -0.05 6.47 2.89
C LEU A 13 1.04 5.82 2.02
N ILE A 14 1.06 4.50 1.96
CA ILE A 14 2.05 3.73 1.23
C ILE A 14 1.43 3.17 -0.05
N HIS A 15 2.01 3.50 -1.19
CA HIS A 15 1.53 3.10 -2.50
C HIS A 15 1.88 1.64 -2.84
N GLY A 16 1.17 1.07 -3.82
CA GLY A 16 1.38 -0.26 -4.37
C GLY A 16 2.49 -0.35 -5.43
N SER A 17 2.48 -1.46 -6.16
CA SER A 17 3.38 -1.73 -7.29
C SER A 17 3.26 -0.64 -8.35
N TRP A 18 4.37 -0.31 -9.03
CA TRP A 18 4.46 0.65 -10.15
C TRP A 18 4.11 2.11 -9.85
N HIS A 19 3.48 2.41 -8.70
CA HIS A 19 3.05 3.74 -8.31
C HIS A 19 4.18 4.54 -7.63
N GLY A 20 3.84 5.73 -7.18
CA GLY A 20 4.62 6.61 -6.30
C GLY A 20 3.67 7.34 -5.36
N GLY A 21 4.19 8.20 -4.50
CA GLY A 21 3.40 9.02 -3.59
C GLY A 21 2.32 9.86 -4.29
N TRP A 22 2.52 10.16 -5.57
CA TRP A 22 1.59 10.88 -6.43
C TRP A 22 0.18 10.26 -6.52
N CYS A 23 0.04 8.94 -6.34
CA CYS A 23 -1.26 8.28 -6.43
C CYS A 23 -2.22 8.73 -5.31
N TRP A 24 -1.70 9.35 -4.28
CA TRP A 24 -2.45 9.91 -3.16
C TRP A 24 -2.80 11.40 -3.32
N ASP A 25 -2.38 12.06 -4.42
CA ASP A 25 -2.54 13.51 -4.61
C ASP A 25 -4.01 13.99 -4.52
N ARG A 26 -4.96 13.13 -4.84
CA ARG A 26 -6.39 13.46 -4.75
C ARG A 26 -6.99 13.18 -3.37
N LEU A 27 -6.44 12.22 -2.63
CA LEU A 27 -6.91 11.84 -1.30
C LEU A 27 -6.26 12.66 -0.19
N ALA A 28 -4.95 12.87 -0.27
CA ALA A 28 -4.17 13.49 0.80
C ALA A 28 -4.69 14.89 1.21
N PRO A 29 -5.06 15.81 0.29
CA PRO A 29 -5.62 17.10 0.67
C PRO A 29 -6.90 16.99 1.50
N ILE A 30 -7.79 16.03 1.18
CA ILE A 30 -9.04 15.80 1.90
C ILE A 30 -8.76 15.32 3.33
N LEU A 31 -7.79 14.41 3.49
CA LEU A 31 -7.39 13.92 4.81
C LEU A 31 -6.67 15.01 5.62
N VAL A 32 -5.83 15.85 5.00
CA VAL A 32 -5.16 16.97 5.68
C VAL A 32 -6.18 17.93 6.29
N GLU A 33 -7.22 18.28 5.54
CA GLU A 33 -8.27 19.20 6.01
C GLU A 33 -8.99 18.63 7.25
N ARG A 34 -9.22 17.32 7.31
CA ARG A 34 -10.06 16.69 8.33
C ARG A 34 -9.29 16.00 9.46
N ALA A 35 -8.11 15.48 9.18
CA ALA A 35 -7.34 14.68 10.15
C ALA A 35 -6.04 15.35 10.62
N GLY A 36 -5.45 16.24 9.83
CA GLY A 36 -4.28 17.03 10.19
C GLY A 36 -3.04 16.67 9.39
N ARG A 37 -2.22 15.69 9.79
CA ARG A 37 -0.96 15.36 9.13
C ARG A 37 -1.11 14.16 8.19
N VAL A 38 -0.68 14.33 6.93
CA VAL A 38 -0.65 13.24 5.94
C VAL A 38 0.72 13.20 5.28
N LEU A 39 1.31 12.02 5.22
CA LEU A 39 2.60 11.74 4.59
C LEU A 39 2.40 10.65 3.55
N ALA A 40 2.97 10.83 2.36
CA ALA A 40 2.85 9.88 1.25
C ALA A 40 4.23 9.69 0.58
N PRO A 41 5.15 8.93 1.20
CA PRO A 41 6.48 8.73 0.63
C PRO A 41 6.41 7.92 -0.67
N THR A 42 7.30 8.22 -1.61
CA THR A 42 7.60 7.35 -2.75
C THR A 42 8.65 6.31 -2.34
N LEU A 43 8.42 5.06 -2.70
CA LEU A 43 9.35 3.96 -2.44
C LEU A 43 10.51 3.99 -3.44
N VAL A 44 11.72 3.65 -2.98
CA VAL A 44 12.93 3.58 -3.82
C VAL A 44 12.71 2.66 -5.01
N GLY A 45 13.11 3.14 -6.19
CA GLY A 45 12.96 2.39 -7.45
C GLY A 45 11.59 2.54 -8.11
N LEU A 46 10.72 3.42 -7.60
CA LEU A 46 9.36 3.66 -8.12
C LEU A 46 9.09 5.17 -8.23
N GLY A 47 8.13 5.56 -9.05
CA GLY A 47 7.70 6.95 -9.22
C GLY A 47 8.88 7.89 -9.53
N ASP A 48 8.96 9.01 -8.81
CA ASP A 48 10.06 9.99 -8.91
C ASP A 48 11.42 9.46 -8.41
N LEU A 49 11.44 8.33 -7.69
CA LEU A 49 12.65 7.62 -7.27
C LEU A 49 13.00 6.41 -8.17
N ALA A 50 12.34 6.26 -9.33
CA ALA A 50 12.55 5.14 -10.25
C ALA A 50 14.01 4.99 -10.70
N SER A 51 14.74 6.11 -10.89
CA SER A 51 16.16 6.11 -11.28
C SER A 51 17.10 5.53 -10.23
N LEU A 52 16.65 5.34 -9.00
CA LEU A 52 17.41 4.73 -7.91
C LEU A 52 17.23 3.21 -7.85
N ALA A 53 16.41 2.63 -8.74
CA ALA A 53 16.22 1.19 -8.82
C ALA A 53 17.53 0.46 -9.15
N THR A 54 17.72 -0.68 -8.53
CA THR A 54 18.77 -1.65 -8.86
C THR A 54 18.19 -3.06 -8.88
N PRO A 55 18.84 -4.05 -9.48
CA PRO A 55 18.39 -5.44 -9.41
C PRO A 55 18.25 -5.99 -7.97
N ALA A 56 18.92 -5.37 -7.00
CA ALA A 56 18.84 -5.74 -5.58
C ALA A 56 17.75 -4.98 -4.81
N THR A 57 17.06 -4.01 -5.42
CA THR A 57 15.97 -3.28 -4.78
C THR A 57 14.80 -4.24 -4.51
N GLY A 58 14.59 -4.57 -3.25
CA GLY A 58 13.60 -5.55 -2.80
C GLY A 58 12.69 -5.04 -1.68
N LEU A 59 11.95 -5.97 -1.10
CA LEU A 59 11.05 -5.70 0.04
C LEU A 59 11.82 -5.13 1.23
N SER A 60 12.99 -5.69 1.56
CA SER A 60 13.84 -5.20 2.65
C SER A 60 14.30 -3.76 2.43
N THR A 61 14.66 -3.39 1.19
CA THR A 61 15.02 -2.02 0.83
C THR A 61 13.88 -1.04 1.16
N HIS A 62 12.65 -1.39 0.81
CA HIS A 62 11.47 -0.56 1.11
C HIS A 62 11.17 -0.50 2.60
N LEU A 63 11.34 -1.61 3.33
CA LEU A 63 11.16 -1.64 4.79
C LEU A 63 12.20 -0.76 5.49
N ASP A 64 13.46 -0.81 5.08
CA ASP A 64 14.54 0.02 5.64
C ASP A 64 14.27 1.51 5.38
N GLN A 65 13.85 1.84 4.15
CA GLN A 65 13.45 3.21 3.78
C GLN A 65 12.29 3.73 4.63
N LEU A 66 11.23 2.92 4.80
CA LEU A 66 10.05 3.34 5.56
C LEU A 66 10.36 3.48 7.05
N GLU A 67 11.17 2.58 7.62
CA GLU A 67 11.60 2.69 9.02
C GLU A 67 12.39 3.97 9.26
N ALA A 68 13.35 4.30 8.39
CA ALA A 68 14.11 5.55 8.43
C ALA A 68 13.19 6.76 8.25
N PHE A 69 12.29 6.73 7.26
CA PHE A 69 11.33 7.81 7.01
C PHE A 69 10.44 8.11 8.23
N LEU A 70 9.88 7.06 8.86
CA LEU A 70 9.05 7.23 10.06
C LEU A 70 9.85 7.82 11.24
N ALA A 71 11.13 7.50 11.34
CA ALA A 71 12.01 8.05 12.36
C ALA A 71 12.37 9.52 12.08
N GLU A 72 12.78 9.84 10.87
CA GLU A 72 13.16 11.19 10.43
C GLU A 72 11.99 12.18 10.51
N GLN A 73 10.79 11.71 10.18
CA GLN A 73 9.56 12.50 10.26
C GLN A 73 8.97 12.58 11.68
N ASP A 74 9.63 11.98 12.68
CA ASP A 74 9.13 11.81 14.07
C ASP A 74 7.66 11.36 14.11
N VAL A 75 7.34 10.34 13.31
CA VAL A 75 5.98 9.80 13.26
C VAL A 75 5.68 9.02 14.53
N ARG A 76 4.54 9.32 15.16
CA ARG A 76 4.00 8.64 16.35
C ARG A 76 2.51 8.47 16.19
N ASP A 77 1.98 7.39 16.75
CA ASP A 77 0.54 7.05 16.75
C ASP A 77 -0.09 7.18 15.35
N ALA A 78 0.62 6.70 14.32
CA ALA A 78 0.17 6.84 12.94
C ALA A 78 -0.84 5.76 12.54
N VAL A 79 -1.84 6.18 11.76
CA VAL A 79 -2.62 5.28 10.91
C VAL A 79 -1.79 5.02 9.65
N LEU A 80 -1.27 3.79 9.52
CA LEU A 80 -0.51 3.38 8.36
C LEU A 80 -1.45 2.73 7.34
N VAL A 81 -1.64 3.38 6.19
CA VAL A 81 -2.49 2.89 5.09
C VAL A 81 -1.61 2.33 3.99
N GLY A 82 -1.79 1.08 3.64
CA GLY A 82 -1.03 0.43 2.55
C GLY A 82 -1.93 -0.13 1.48
N HIS A 83 -1.67 0.28 0.25
CA HIS A 83 -2.39 -0.17 -0.93
C HIS A 83 -1.68 -1.35 -1.59
N SER A 84 -2.42 -2.40 -1.95
CA SER A 84 -1.91 -3.49 -2.79
C SER A 84 -0.66 -4.18 -2.20
N TYR A 85 0.47 -4.14 -2.91
CA TYR A 85 1.80 -4.60 -2.46
C TYR A 85 2.17 -4.08 -1.07
N ALA A 86 1.78 -2.84 -0.74
CA ALA A 86 2.14 -2.23 0.53
C ALA A 86 1.56 -2.96 1.76
N GLY A 87 0.65 -3.91 1.60
CA GLY A 87 0.25 -4.82 2.68
C GLY A 87 1.41 -5.63 3.25
N MET A 88 2.41 -6.00 2.42
CA MET A 88 3.68 -6.59 2.86
C MET A 88 4.44 -5.63 3.78
N LEU A 89 4.48 -4.35 3.38
CA LEU A 89 5.20 -3.30 4.10
C LEU A 89 4.51 -2.95 5.42
N LEU A 90 3.17 -2.89 5.46
CA LEU A 90 2.43 -2.68 6.70
C LEU A 90 2.80 -3.74 7.74
N THR A 91 2.73 -5.01 7.34
CA THR A 91 3.04 -6.13 8.21
C THR A 91 4.49 -6.09 8.67
N GLY A 92 5.44 -5.78 7.76
CA GLY A 92 6.87 -5.69 8.07
C GLY A 92 7.22 -4.50 8.97
N ILE A 93 6.65 -3.34 8.74
CA ILE A 93 6.87 -2.15 9.59
C ILE A 93 6.27 -2.33 10.98
N ALA A 94 5.12 -3.00 11.09
CA ALA A 94 4.55 -3.35 12.39
C ALA A 94 5.44 -4.32 13.17
N GLU A 95 6.21 -5.19 12.51
CA GLU A 95 7.20 -6.04 13.16
C GLU A 95 8.41 -5.25 13.68
N ARG A 96 8.85 -4.22 12.94
CA ARG A 96 10.05 -3.43 13.24
C ARG A 96 9.82 -2.33 14.27
N VAL A 97 8.78 -1.49 14.05
CA VAL A 97 8.54 -0.27 14.84
C VAL A 97 7.07 -0.12 15.28
N PRO A 98 6.47 -1.14 15.92
CA PRO A 98 5.04 -1.11 16.31
C PRO A 98 4.70 0.08 17.24
N GLN A 99 5.67 0.57 18.01
CA GLN A 99 5.48 1.69 18.95
C GLN A 99 5.23 3.04 18.27
N ARG A 100 5.38 3.13 16.94
CA ARG A 100 5.09 4.33 16.15
C ARG A 100 3.68 4.32 15.53
N LEU A 101 2.96 3.20 15.66
CA LEU A 101 1.73 2.93 14.92
C LEU A 101 0.52 2.85 15.86
N ALA A 102 -0.56 3.51 15.50
CA ALA A 102 -1.86 3.38 16.14
C ALA A 102 -2.67 2.24 15.51
N SER A 103 -2.69 2.18 14.17
CA SER A 103 -3.45 1.17 13.43
C SER A 103 -2.89 0.93 12.03
N LEU A 104 -3.30 -0.19 11.42
CA LEU A 104 -2.96 -0.60 10.07
C LEU A 104 -4.23 -0.69 9.23
N VAL A 105 -4.22 -0.06 8.06
CA VAL A 105 -5.32 -0.14 7.09
C VAL A 105 -4.81 -0.77 5.80
N TYR A 106 -5.25 -1.99 5.54
CA TYR A 106 -4.97 -2.74 4.32
C TYR A 106 -6.00 -2.34 3.27
N LEU A 107 -5.61 -1.43 2.37
CA LEU A 107 -6.47 -0.95 1.29
C LEU A 107 -6.28 -1.83 0.06
N ASP A 108 -7.23 -2.73 -0.16
CA ASP A 108 -7.18 -3.72 -1.24
C ASP A 108 -5.78 -4.33 -1.38
N ALA A 109 -5.27 -4.92 -0.29
CA ALA A 109 -3.86 -5.19 -0.10
C ALA A 109 -3.57 -6.64 0.28
N LEU A 110 -2.32 -7.06 0.06
CA LEU A 110 -1.82 -8.38 0.46
C LEU A 110 -1.76 -8.50 1.99
N ILE A 111 -2.06 -9.70 2.52
CA ILE A 111 -1.94 -10.00 3.95
C ILE A 111 -0.95 -11.18 4.09
N PRO A 112 0.34 -10.91 4.31
CA PRO A 112 1.35 -11.96 4.41
C PRO A 112 1.39 -12.62 5.79
N ALA A 113 1.77 -13.90 5.79
CA ALA A 113 2.31 -14.59 6.96
C ALA A 113 3.85 -14.53 6.95
N ASP A 114 4.46 -14.99 8.06
CA ASP A 114 5.92 -15.10 8.16
C ASP A 114 6.49 -16.03 7.07
N GLY A 115 7.55 -15.60 6.43
CA GLY A 115 8.24 -16.33 5.37
C GLY A 115 7.57 -16.27 4.00
N GLN A 116 6.46 -15.54 3.81
CA GLN A 116 5.82 -15.42 2.50
C GLN A 116 6.36 -14.25 1.69
N SER A 117 6.42 -14.43 0.37
CA SER A 117 6.62 -13.40 -0.64
C SER A 117 5.27 -12.98 -1.26
N CYS A 118 5.26 -11.92 -2.08
CA CYS A 118 4.07 -11.58 -2.85
C CYS A 118 3.68 -12.71 -3.81
N PHE A 119 4.65 -13.38 -4.41
CA PHE A 119 4.40 -14.48 -5.34
C PHE A 119 3.82 -15.72 -4.65
N ASP A 120 4.15 -15.98 -3.38
CA ASP A 120 3.48 -17.03 -2.61
C ASP A 120 1.99 -16.72 -2.37
N LEU A 121 1.64 -15.42 -2.28
CA LEU A 121 0.26 -14.96 -2.08
C LEU A 121 -0.55 -14.86 -3.38
N MET A 122 0.13 -14.74 -4.51
CA MET A 122 -0.47 -14.59 -5.85
C MET A 122 0.11 -15.65 -6.81
N PRO A 123 -0.31 -16.93 -6.66
CA PRO A 123 0.20 -18.02 -7.50
C PRO A 123 -0.01 -17.75 -9.00
N GLY A 124 1.04 -17.94 -9.79
CA GLY A 124 1.03 -17.75 -11.24
C GLY A 124 1.53 -16.36 -11.70
N VAL A 125 1.39 -15.34 -10.87
CA VAL A 125 1.81 -13.96 -11.22
C VAL A 125 3.32 -13.85 -11.45
N GLU A 126 4.15 -14.66 -10.78
CA GLU A 126 5.61 -14.64 -10.97
C GLU A 126 6.02 -14.92 -12.42
N VAL A 127 5.34 -15.87 -13.08
CA VAL A 127 5.64 -16.26 -14.47
C VAL A 127 5.36 -15.09 -15.41
N GLU A 128 4.24 -14.39 -15.22
CA GLU A 128 3.84 -13.25 -16.03
C GLU A 128 4.79 -12.06 -15.81
N PHE A 129 5.13 -11.76 -14.56
CA PHE A 129 6.03 -10.66 -14.21
C PHE A 129 7.45 -10.90 -14.72
N GLN A 130 7.96 -12.15 -14.61
CA GLN A 130 9.28 -12.49 -15.15
C GLN A 130 9.28 -12.39 -16.68
N ALA A 131 8.25 -12.88 -17.35
CA ALA A 131 8.14 -12.78 -18.80
C ALA A 131 8.12 -11.30 -19.27
N GLY A 132 7.39 -10.44 -18.57
CA GLY A 132 7.39 -9.00 -18.83
C GLY A 132 8.75 -8.36 -18.61
N ALA A 133 9.43 -8.70 -17.51
CA ALA A 133 10.76 -8.21 -17.20
C ALA A 133 11.80 -8.67 -18.25
N ASP A 134 11.74 -9.91 -18.70
CA ASP A 134 12.62 -10.46 -19.74
C ASP A 134 12.40 -9.79 -21.09
N ALA A 135 11.14 -9.42 -21.40
CA ALA A 135 10.79 -8.84 -22.69
C ALA A 135 11.25 -7.38 -22.83
N VAL A 136 11.12 -6.55 -21.79
CA VAL A 136 11.30 -5.10 -21.89
C VAL A 136 12.01 -4.44 -20.68
N GLY A 137 12.41 -5.21 -19.67
CA GLY A 137 12.91 -4.70 -18.39
C GLY A 137 14.24 -5.28 -17.94
N ASP A 138 15.12 -5.64 -18.88
CA ASP A 138 16.46 -6.18 -18.63
C ASP A 138 16.48 -7.37 -17.66
N GLY A 139 15.37 -8.15 -17.62
CA GLY A 139 15.21 -9.35 -16.80
C GLY A 139 14.87 -9.08 -15.32
N TRP A 140 14.75 -7.82 -14.89
CA TRP A 140 14.52 -7.49 -13.48
C TRP A 140 13.51 -6.35 -13.21
N LEU A 141 13.20 -5.54 -14.22
CA LEU A 141 12.16 -4.50 -14.12
C LEU A 141 10.85 -5.00 -14.73
N VAL A 142 9.83 -5.15 -13.91
CA VAL A 142 8.49 -5.55 -14.34
C VAL A 142 7.77 -4.33 -14.92
N PRO A 143 7.35 -4.35 -16.19
CA PRO A 143 6.58 -3.25 -16.76
C PRO A 143 5.26 -3.07 -16.02
N PRO A 144 4.71 -1.83 -15.96
CA PRO A 144 3.43 -1.59 -15.31
C PRO A 144 2.27 -2.23 -16.09
N LEU A 145 1.20 -2.55 -15.36
CA LEU A 145 -0.11 -2.84 -15.94
C LEU A 145 -0.72 -1.56 -16.48
N ASP A 146 -1.66 -1.69 -17.42
CA ASP A 146 -2.47 -0.54 -17.83
C ASP A 146 -3.41 -0.10 -16.71
N ALA A 147 -3.66 1.20 -16.60
CA ALA A 147 -4.57 1.76 -15.61
C ALA A 147 -5.99 1.16 -15.68
N ALA A 148 -6.43 0.75 -16.87
CA ALA A 148 -7.72 0.07 -17.04
C ALA A 148 -7.75 -1.30 -16.32
N ASP A 149 -6.65 -2.05 -16.32
CA ASP A 149 -6.52 -3.31 -15.61
C ASP A 149 -6.54 -3.11 -14.07
N LEU A 150 -6.15 -1.91 -13.62
CA LEU A 150 -6.25 -1.47 -12.23
C LEU A 150 -7.63 -0.85 -11.89
N GLY A 151 -8.56 -0.90 -12.84
CA GLY A 151 -9.94 -0.44 -12.66
C GLY A 151 -10.15 1.06 -12.80
N VAL A 152 -9.20 1.77 -13.42
CA VAL A 152 -9.32 3.18 -13.79
C VAL A 152 -9.91 3.29 -15.20
N THR A 153 -11.23 3.43 -15.28
CA THR A 153 -11.96 3.37 -16.56
C THR A 153 -12.26 4.73 -17.20
N ASP A 154 -12.18 5.83 -16.45
CA ASP A 154 -12.27 7.17 -17.03
C ASP A 154 -11.02 7.47 -17.88
N PRO A 155 -11.16 7.89 -19.16
CA PRO A 155 -10.00 8.08 -20.03
C PRO A 155 -9.01 9.15 -19.55
N SER A 156 -9.48 10.21 -18.89
CA SER A 156 -8.62 11.26 -18.35
C SER A 156 -7.80 10.74 -17.17
N ASP A 157 -8.46 9.99 -16.27
CA ASP A 157 -7.82 9.37 -15.12
C ASP A 157 -6.84 8.29 -15.56
N ALA A 158 -7.22 7.44 -16.53
CA ALA A 158 -6.35 6.41 -17.08
C ALA A 158 -5.09 7.02 -17.72
N SER A 159 -5.25 8.09 -18.49
CA SER A 159 -4.12 8.83 -19.07
C SER A 159 -3.22 9.43 -17.99
N TRP A 160 -3.80 9.96 -16.93
CA TRP A 160 -3.08 10.55 -15.80
C TRP A 160 -2.29 9.50 -15.01
N VAL A 161 -2.86 8.32 -14.79
CA VAL A 161 -2.21 7.19 -14.12
C VAL A 161 -1.11 6.61 -15.01
N ASN A 162 -1.43 6.20 -16.24
CA ASN A 162 -0.48 5.58 -17.17
C ASN A 162 0.75 6.45 -17.43
N GLY A 163 0.58 7.79 -17.45
CA GLY A 163 1.69 8.72 -17.61
C GLY A 163 2.64 8.82 -16.41
N ARG A 164 2.31 8.16 -15.28
CA ARG A 164 3.08 8.23 -14.02
C ARG A 164 3.54 6.89 -13.48
N LEU A 165 2.95 5.79 -13.96
CA LEU A 165 3.41 4.45 -13.60
C LEU A 165 4.84 4.23 -14.07
N THR A 166 5.63 3.54 -13.26
CA THR A 166 7.03 3.20 -13.57
C THR A 166 7.24 1.69 -13.43
N PRO A 167 8.16 1.10 -14.23
CA PRO A 167 8.54 -0.29 -14.00
C PRO A 167 9.02 -0.51 -12.57
N MET A 168 8.78 -1.70 -12.01
CA MET A 168 9.19 -2.02 -10.64
C MET A 168 10.22 -3.15 -10.60
N PRO A 169 11.17 -3.13 -9.64
CA PRO A 169 12.10 -4.23 -9.44
C PRO A 169 11.36 -5.50 -8.99
N ILE A 170 11.56 -6.62 -9.70
CA ILE A 170 10.88 -7.89 -9.41
C ILE A 170 11.20 -8.44 -8.02
N MET A 171 12.37 -8.09 -7.46
CA MET A 171 12.79 -8.50 -6.12
C MET A 171 11.87 -8.00 -5.03
N THR A 172 11.13 -6.90 -5.23
CA THR A 172 10.09 -6.42 -4.29
C THR A 172 9.01 -7.46 -4.05
N HIS A 173 8.72 -8.28 -5.05
CA HIS A 173 7.69 -9.34 -4.99
C HIS A 173 8.26 -10.73 -4.72
N ARG A 174 9.54 -10.93 -4.99
CA ARG A 174 10.22 -12.23 -4.81
C ARG A 174 10.78 -12.42 -3.41
N GLU A 175 11.18 -11.33 -2.76
CA GLU A 175 11.75 -11.40 -1.43
C GLU A 175 10.70 -11.79 -0.38
N ARG A 176 11.09 -12.67 0.54
CA ARG A 176 10.23 -13.19 1.61
C ARG A 176 10.23 -12.28 2.82
N LEU A 177 9.06 -12.02 3.35
CA LEU A 177 8.89 -11.20 4.55
C LEU A 177 9.20 -12.03 5.81
N ALA A 178 10.04 -11.48 6.69
CA ALA A 178 10.32 -12.07 8.01
C ALA A 178 9.58 -11.29 9.11
N VAL A 179 8.58 -11.94 9.74
CA VAL A 179 7.77 -11.36 10.83
C VAL A 179 7.53 -12.39 11.96
N PRO A 180 8.61 -12.92 12.56
CA PRO A 180 8.53 -14.05 13.49
C PRO A 180 7.76 -13.75 14.79
N ARG A 181 7.58 -12.49 15.16
CA ARG A 181 6.84 -12.08 16.37
C ARG A 181 5.39 -11.73 16.11
N HIS A 182 4.97 -11.64 14.84
CA HIS A 182 3.60 -11.33 14.42
C HIS A 182 3.01 -10.06 15.08
N ARG A 183 3.83 -9.02 15.30
CA ARG A 183 3.46 -7.82 16.07
C ARG A 183 2.29 -7.03 15.47
N ALA A 184 2.07 -7.14 14.15
CA ALA A 184 0.90 -6.55 13.51
C ALA A 184 -0.43 -7.01 14.15
N ARG A 185 -0.47 -8.23 14.74
CA ARG A 185 -1.67 -8.76 15.40
C ARG A 185 -2.03 -8.04 16.70
N ALA A 186 -1.10 -7.32 17.30
CA ALA A 186 -1.35 -6.54 18.51
C ALA A 186 -1.85 -5.12 18.22
N LEU A 187 -1.83 -4.70 16.96
CA LEU A 187 -2.33 -3.42 16.49
C LEU A 187 -3.78 -3.56 15.99
N ARG A 188 -4.53 -2.47 16.01
CA ARG A 188 -5.81 -2.39 15.30
C ARG A 188 -5.57 -2.58 13.81
N ARG A 189 -6.37 -3.42 13.17
CA ARG A 189 -6.24 -3.75 11.75
C ARG A 189 -7.57 -3.62 11.06
N SER A 190 -7.58 -2.89 9.97
CA SER A 190 -8.75 -2.76 9.11
C SER A 190 -8.40 -3.19 7.68
N PHE A 191 -9.39 -3.73 6.98
CA PHE A 191 -9.29 -4.06 5.56
C PHE A 191 -10.38 -3.34 4.79
N VAL A 192 -10.01 -2.68 3.70
CA VAL A 192 -10.94 -2.04 2.76
C VAL A 192 -10.83 -2.77 1.42
N LEU A 193 -11.87 -3.50 1.05
CA LEU A 193 -11.95 -4.25 -0.21
C LEU A 193 -12.47 -3.37 -1.34
N CYS A 194 -11.78 -3.31 -2.46
CA CYS A 194 -12.29 -2.80 -3.72
C CYS A 194 -13.09 -3.89 -4.44
N ARG A 195 -14.42 -3.80 -4.44
CA ARG A 195 -15.30 -4.89 -4.92
C ARG A 195 -15.11 -5.26 -6.39
N ARG A 196 -14.62 -4.33 -7.21
CA ARG A 196 -14.44 -4.53 -8.65
C ARG A 196 -13.03 -5.03 -9.01
N PHE A 197 -12.26 -5.50 -8.00
CA PHE A 197 -10.95 -6.09 -8.20
C PHE A 197 -10.84 -7.48 -7.57
N GLY A 198 -9.73 -8.20 -7.80
CA GLY A 198 -9.62 -9.63 -7.49
C GLY A 198 -9.26 -10.01 -6.03
N PHE A 199 -9.16 -9.06 -5.07
CA PHE A 199 -8.62 -9.33 -3.74
C PHE A 199 -9.65 -9.80 -2.69
N HIS A 200 -10.77 -10.38 -3.13
CA HIS A 200 -11.82 -10.92 -2.24
C HIS A 200 -11.29 -11.99 -1.26
N ALA A 201 -10.30 -12.79 -1.67
CA ALA A 201 -9.70 -13.80 -0.80
C ALA A 201 -8.99 -13.16 0.40
N PHE A 202 -8.32 -12.02 0.24
CA PHE A 202 -7.68 -11.29 1.33
C PHE A 202 -8.70 -10.66 2.29
N ALA A 203 -9.84 -10.18 1.79
CA ALA A 203 -10.92 -9.72 2.66
C ALA A 203 -11.51 -10.86 3.49
N ALA A 204 -11.65 -12.05 2.90
CA ALA A 204 -12.07 -13.26 3.64
C ALA A 204 -11.02 -13.67 4.68
N GLN A 205 -9.74 -13.64 4.32
CA GLN A 205 -8.63 -13.87 5.25
C GLN A 205 -8.64 -12.86 6.40
N ALA A 206 -8.81 -11.56 6.12
CA ALA A 206 -8.88 -10.52 7.15
C ALA A 206 -9.98 -10.79 8.18
N ARG A 207 -11.17 -11.24 7.71
CA ARG A 207 -12.27 -11.65 8.61
C ARG A 207 -11.88 -12.85 9.48
N ALA A 208 -11.24 -13.87 8.87
CA ALA A 208 -10.78 -15.07 9.57
C ALA A 208 -9.67 -14.77 10.58
N ASP A 209 -8.78 -13.82 10.26
CA ASP A 209 -7.66 -13.39 11.10
C ASP A 209 -8.07 -12.38 12.20
N GLY A 210 -9.37 -12.05 12.32
CA GLY A 210 -9.91 -11.20 13.36
C GLY A 210 -9.48 -9.73 13.21
N PHE A 211 -9.50 -9.19 12.01
CA PHE A 211 -9.35 -7.75 11.80
C PHE A 211 -10.53 -7.00 12.46
N ASP A 212 -10.25 -5.85 13.06
CA ASP A 212 -11.26 -5.07 13.79
C ASP A 212 -12.39 -4.59 12.88
N VAL A 213 -12.05 -4.20 11.64
CA VAL A 213 -13.01 -3.79 10.62
C VAL A 213 -12.64 -4.41 9.28
N VAL A 214 -13.62 -5.00 8.60
CA VAL A 214 -13.53 -5.36 7.19
C VAL A 214 -14.71 -4.74 6.46
N THR A 215 -14.42 -3.73 5.66
CA THR A 215 -15.40 -2.98 4.89
C THR A 215 -15.09 -3.05 3.40
N GLU A 216 -15.96 -2.50 2.57
CA GLU A 216 -15.81 -2.56 1.12
C GLU A 216 -16.27 -1.27 0.46
N ILE A 217 -15.71 -1.00 -0.71
CA ILE A 217 -16.05 0.13 -1.58
C ILE A 217 -16.32 -0.37 -2.98
N ASP A 218 -17.32 0.19 -3.67
CA ASP A 218 -17.68 -0.19 -5.03
C ASP A 218 -16.78 0.49 -6.07
N ALA A 219 -15.50 0.15 -6.06
CA ALA A 219 -14.46 0.73 -6.90
C ALA A 219 -13.53 -0.34 -7.49
N GLY A 220 -12.73 0.05 -8.47
CA GLY A 220 -11.55 -0.69 -8.94
C GLY A 220 -10.38 -0.56 -7.96
N HIS A 221 -9.26 -1.19 -8.30
CA HIS A 221 -8.08 -1.26 -7.45
C HIS A 221 -7.52 0.12 -7.07
N ASP A 222 -7.40 1.03 -8.04
CA ASP A 222 -6.88 2.39 -7.82
C ASP A 222 -7.95 3.35 -7.26
N VAL A 223 -8.60 2.93 -6.19
CA VAL A 223 -9.68 3.64 -5.50
C VAL A 223 -9.27 5.02 -4.99
N GLN A 224 -8.00 5.20 -4.59
CA GLN A 224 -7.43 6.47 -4.14
C GLN A 224 -7.41 7.53 -5.24
N VAL A 225 -7.40 7.09 -6.50
CA VAL A 225 -7.47 7.97 -7.68
C VAL A 225 -8.92 8.22 -8.07
N THR A 226 -9.73 7.16 -8.13
CA THR A 226 -11.08 7.18 -8.71
C THR A 226 -12.17 7.63 -7.74
N HIS A 227 -12.05 7.28 -6.44
CA HIS A 227 -13.06 7.56 -5.39
C HIS A 227 -12.45 8.19 -4.13
N PRO A 228 -11.61 9.26 -4.23
CA PRO A 228 -10.85 9.77 -3.09
C PRO A 228 -11.74 10.31 -1.96
N ARG A 229 -12.90 10.89 -2.28
CA ARG A 229 -13.84 11.41 -1.26
C ARG A 229 -14.48 10.28 -0.44
N GLU A 230 -15.01 9.26 -1.11
CA GLU A 230 -15.63 8.11 -0.45
C GLU A 230 -14.58 7.34 0.37
N LEU A 231 -13.39 7.12 -0.17
CA LEU A 231 -12.28 6.52 0.56
C LEU A 231 -11.90 7.33 1.80
N SER A 232 -11.88 8.67 1.71
CA SER A 232 -11.58 9.52 2.86
C SER A 232 -12.59 9.35 3.99
N GLU A 233 -13.89 9.26 3.69
CA GLU A 233 -14.94 9.00 4.70
C GLU A 233 -14.73 7.66 5.38
N ILE A 234 -14.42 6.61 4.62
CA ILE A 234 -14.10 5.30 5.16
C ILE A 234 -12.90 5.39 6.11
N LEU A 235 -11.77 5.95 5.66
CA LEU A 235 -10.54 6.02 6.44
C LEU A 235 -10.72 6.81 7.76
N LEU A 236 -11.49 7.90 7.72
CA LEU A 236 -11.76 8.73 8.90
C LEU A 236 -12.70 8.05 9.91
N ALA A 237 -13.53 7.11 9.46
CA ALA A 237 -14.44 6.35 10.32
C ALA A 237 -13.77 5.11 10.96
N LEU A 238 -12.58 4.69 10.48
CA LEU A 238 -11.85 3.55 11.05
C LEU A 238 -11.28 3.88 12.43
N PRO A 239 -11.18 2.85 13.32
CA PRO A 239 -10.71 3.01 14.70
C PRO A 239 -9.21 3.36 14.82
#